data_2923c6f16bf21adab0cff1b9e412b9b9
#
_entry.id   2923c6f16bf21adab0cff1b9e412b9b9
#
_cell.length_a   1.000
_cell.length_b   1.000
_cell.length_c   1.000
_cell.angle_alpha   90.00
_cell.angle_beta   90.00
_cell.angle_gamma   90.00
#
_symmetry.space_group_name_H-M   'P 1'
#
loop_
_entity.id
_entity.type
_entity.pdbx_description
1 polymer ?
#
loop_
_entity_poly.entity_id
_entity_poly.type
_entity_poly.pdbx_seq_one_letter_code
_entity_poly.pdbx_strand_id
1 'polypeptide(L)'
;MVVPIFEHPSPDRFIAGTVGLPGERTFFLQAASEGVVTSVTLEKEQVEMLGERMDELLDMVRAKGASTVPIPVGPLEELIDNAGLAMPVDAEFIVGTMSLGWDTQAGLLIVECFELTQQDAESGTSGDPDDDSQERRSLKVTLTAGQAREFARRADQVVNAGRSDCPFCALPLDPAGHMCPRANGIAR
;
A
#
# COMPACT_ATOMS: atom_id res chain seq x y z
N MET A 1 27.04 -2.77 11.66
CA MET A 1 26.87 -1.74 10.61
C MET A 1 25.47 -1.19 10.83
N VAL A 2 25.28 0.14 10.91
CA VAL A 2 23.92 0.69 11.11
C VAL A 2 23.15 0.50 9.81
N VAL A 3 22.04 -0.23 9.87
CA VAL A 3 21.19 -0.46 8.70
C VAL A 3 20.29 0.78 8.47
N PRO A 4 20.13 1.27 7.25
CA PRO A 4 19.32 2.43 6.97
C PRO A 4 17.85 2.23 7.34
N ILE A 5 17.32 3.16 8.12
CA ILE A 5 15.88 3.33 8.36
C ILE A 5 15.47 4.59 7.64
N PHE A 6 14.54 4.47 6.69
CA PHE A 6 13.99 5.59 5.96
C PHE A 6 12.71 6.04 6.67
N GLU A 7 12.75 7.20 7.33
CA GLU A 7 11.61 7.69 8.12
C GLU A 7 10.92 8.87 7.44
N HIS A 8 9.59 8.77 7.33
CA HIS A 8 8.70 9.83 6.87
C HIS A 8 7.59 10.06 7.92
N PRO A 9 7.88 10.82 8.98
CA PRO A 9 6.92 11.00 10.09
C PRO A 9 5.71 11.86 9.73
N SER A 10 5.76 12.58 8.64
CA SER A 10 4.65 13.40 8.11
C SER A 10 4.89 13.62 6.62
N PRO A 11 4.66 12.62 5.78
CA PRO A 11 4.95 12.74 4.37
C PRO A 11 4.01 13.73 3.70
N ASP A 12 4.56 14.53 2.80
CA ASP A 12 3.77 15.35 1.86
C ASP A 12 2.96 14.46 0.95
N ARG A 13 3.50 13.25 0.69
CA ARG A 13 2.94 12.28 -0.24
C ARG A 13 3.33 10.84 0.13
N PHE A 14 2.34 9.96 0.17
CA PHE A 14 2.56 8.51 0.29
C PHE A 14 1.64 7.77 -0.67
N ILE A 15 2.21 7.12 -1.66
CA ILE A 15 1.46 6.54 -2.78
C ILE A 15 1.96 5.18 -3.20
N ALA A 16 1.05 4.38 -3.76
CA ALA A 16 1.37 3.26 -4.61
C ALA A 16 1.36 3.67 -6.08
N GLY A 17 2.20 3.05 -6.88
CA GLY A 17 2.26 3.26 -8.31
C GLY A 17 2.94 2.11 -9.04
N THR A 18 2.93 2.14 -10.37
CA THR A 18 3.56 1.10 -11.20
C THR A 18 4.41 1.71 -12.29
N VAL A 19 5.44 0.95 -12.68
CA VAL A 19 6.26 1.20 -13.87
C VAL A 19 6.20 -0.04 -14.75
N GLY A 20 6.04 0.13 -16.05
CA GLY A 20 5.95 -0.94 -17.04
C GLY A 20 4.55 -1.11 -17.65
N LEU A 21 4.44 -2.01 -18.62
CA LEU A 21 3.20 -2.31 -19.34
C LEU A 21 2.31 -3.29 -18.55
N PRO A 22 0.99 -3.31 -18.79
CA PRO A 22 0.11 -4.31 -18.20
C PRO A 22 0.63 -5.74 -18.43
N GLY A 23 0.78 -6.50 -17.32
CA GLY A 23 1.37 -7.85 -17.35
C GLY A 23 2.86 -7.91 -17.00
N GLU A 24 3.58 -6.79 -17.11
CA GLU A 24 5.02 -6.68 -16.79
C GLU A 24 5.28 -5.49 -15.86
N ARG A 25 4.30 -5.13 -15.03
CA ARG A 25 4.41 -3.98 -14.13
C ARG A 25 5.17 -4.33 -12.86
N THR A 26 6.09 -3.44 -12.51
CA THR A 26 6.68 -3.41 -11.17
C THR A 26 5.92 -2.43 -10.31
N PHE A 27 5.52 -2.86 -9.12
CA PHE A 27 4.81 -2.03 -8.16
C PHE A 27 5.80 -1.36 -7.20
N PHE A 28 5.49 -0.13 -6.84
CA PHE A 28 6.31 0.68 -5.95
C PHE A 28 5.43 1.35 -4.89
N LEU A 29 5.96 1.43 -3.66
CA LEU A 29 5.55 2.44 -2.70
C LEU A 29 6.53 3.60 -2.76
N GLN A 30 6.01 4.81 -2.69
CA GLN A 30 6.82 6.01 -2.67
C GLN A 30 6.34 6.95 -1.58
N ALA A 31 7.26 7.29 -0.66
CA ALA A 31 7.07 8.30 0.37
C ALA A 31 7.91 9.51 0.03
N ALA A 32 7.33 10.71 0.16
CA ALA A 32 8.03 11.96 -0.07
C ALA A 32 7.81 12.92 1.11
N SER A 33 8.88 13.49 1.61
CA SER A 33 8.87 14.50 2.68
C SER A 33 10.01 15.49 2.44
N GLU A 34 9.71 16.78 2.50
CA GLU A 34 10.73 17.84 2.45
C GLU A 34 11.71 17.73 1.25
N GLY A 35 11.22 17.23 0.11
CA GLY A 35 12.01 17.04 -1.10
C GLY A 35 12.82 15.74 -1.15
N VAL A 36 12.79 14.93 -0.10
CA VAL A 36 13.37 13.57 -0.09
C VAL A 36 12.30 12.58 -0.52
N VAL A 37 12.63 11.75 -1.50
CA VAL A 37 11.75 10.70 -2.01
C VAL A 37 12.40 9.35 -1.75
N THR A 38 11.68 8.48 -1.04
CA THR A 38 12.08 7.08 -0.82
C THR A 38 11.12 6.17 -1.58
N SER A 39 11.65 5.27 -2.36
CA SER A 39 10.87 4.27 -3.11
C SER A 39 11.29 2.87 -2.71
N VAL A 40 10.33 1.97 -2.60
CA VAL A 40 10.57 0.53 -2.40
C VAL A 40 9.71 -0.26 -3.36
N THR A 41 10.20 -1.43 -3.77
CA THR A 41 9.44 -2.36 -4.63
C THR A 41 8.68 -3.37 -3.79
N LEU A 42 7.52 -3.79 -4.29
CA LEU A 42 6.73 -4.83 -3.64
C LEU A 42 5.86 -5.57 -4.67
N GLU A 43 5.29 -6.68 -4.27
CA GLU A 43 4.37 -7.45 -5.11
C GLU A 43 2.99 -6.81 -5.17
N LYS A 44 2.24 -7.10 -6.22
CA LYS A 44 0.87 -6.61 -6.43
C LYS A 44 -0.04 -6.92 -5.24
N GLU A 45 0.01 -8.15 -4.77
CA GLU A 45 -0.77 -8.66 -3.66
C GLU A 45 -0.44 -7.93 -2.34
N GLN A 46 0.82 -7.50 -2.18
CA GLN A 46 1.23 -6.69 -1.02
C GLN A 46 0.63 -5.28 -1.06
N VAL A 47 0.54 -4.66 -2.24
CA VAL A 47 -0.13 -3.34 -2.40
C VAL A 47 -1.60 -3.45 -2.07
N GLU A 48 -2.28 -4.47 -2.61
CA GLU A 48 -3.70 -4.74 -2.38
C GLU A 48 -3.98 -4.94 -0.89
N MET A 49 -3.25 -5.86 -0.27
CA MET A 49 -3.37 -6.17 1.15
C MET A 49 -3.10 -4.96 2.04
N LEU A 50 -2.08 -4.16 1.72
CA LEU A 50 -1.74 -2.96 2.50
C LEU A 50 -2.90 -1.96 2.50
N GLY A 51 -3.49 -1.69 1.33
CA GLY A 51 -4.64 -0.79 1.20
C GLY A 51 -5.86 -1.29 1.98
N GLU A 52 -6.21 -2.56 1.83
CA GLU A 52 -7.33 -3.19 2.54
C GLU A 52 -7.14 -3.16 4.05
N ARG A 53 -5.95 -3.52 4.54
CA ARG A 53 -5.65 -3.53 5.97
C ARG A 53 -5.64 -2.15 6.60
N MET A 54 -5.23 -1.12 5.87
CA MET A 54 -5.35 0.27 6.33
C MET A 54 -6.81 0.66 6.53
N ASP A 55 -7.67 0.37 5.58
CA ASP A 55 -9.10 0.66 5.67
C ASP A 55 -9.77 -0.11 6.83
N GLU A 56 -9.50 -1.40 6.95
CA GLU A 56 -10.00 -2.23 8.04
C GLU A 56 -9.56 -1.71 9.42
N LEU A 57 -8.29 -1.33 9.57
CA LEU A 57 -7.76 -0.78 10.82
C LEU A 57 -8.45 0.53 11.19
N LEU A 58 -8.62 1.45 10.24
CA LEU A 58 -9.31 2.72 10.47
C LEU A 58 -10.78 2.52 10.82
N ASP A 59 -11.47 1.58 10.18
CA ASP A 59 -12.85 1.25 10.50
C ASP A 59 -12.98 0.64 11.90
N MET A 60 -12.04 -0.22 12.28
CA MET A 60 -11.99 -0.80 13.62
C MET A 60 -11.74 0.26 14.70
N VAL A 61 -10.78 1.15 14.48
CA VAL A 61 -10.46 2.25 15.42
C VAL A 61 -11.66 3.19 15.56
N ARG A 62 -12.33 3.54 14.46
CA ARG A 62 -13.54 4.36 14.43
C ARG A 62 -14.69 3.70 15.20
N ALA A 63 -14.94 2.41 14.95
CA ALA A 63 -16.01 1.66 15.60
C ALA A 63 -15.82 1.54 17.12
N LYS A 64 -14.57 1.40 17.56
CA LYS A 64 -14.21 1.34 18.98
C LYS A 64 -14.17 2.71 19.66
N GLY A 65 -14.26 3.82 18.92
CA GLY A 65 -14.07 5.17 19.47
C GLY A 65 -12.65 5.35 20.04
N ALA A 66 -11.67 4.62 19.54
CA ALA A 66 -10.29 4.56 20.05
C ALA A 66 -9.39 5.60 19.36
N SER A 67 -9.93 6.75 19.00
CA SER A 67 -9.16 7.84 18.38
C SER A 67 -9.49 9.17 19.02
N THR A 68 -8.46 9.98 19.23
CA THR A 68 -8.57 11.37 19.70
C THR A 68 -8.91 12.33 18.56
N VAL A 69 -8.76 11.90 17.32
CA VAL A 69 -9.05 12.68 16.11
C VAL A 69 -10.17 12.02 15.30
N PRO A 70 -10.96 12.78 14.54
CA PRO A 70 -11.98 12.22 13.65
C PRO A 70 -11.35 11.32 12.58
N ILE A 71 -11.91 10.12 12.39
CA ILE A 71 -11.50 9.21 11.31
C ILE A 71 -12.55 9.31 10.19
N PRO A 72 -12.13 9.73 8.97
CA PRO A 72 -13.04 9.83 7.83
C PRO A 72 -13.54 8.45 7.41
N VAL A 73 -14.75 8.39 6.87
CA VAL A 73 -15.36 7.15 6.35
C VAL A 73 -14.71 6.68 5.06
N GLY A 74 -14.22 7.64 4.27
CA GLY A 74 -13.57 7.39 2.99
C GLY A 74 -12.55 8.47 2.66
N PRO A 75 -12.01 8.46 1.44
CA PRO A 75 -11.03 9.45 0.99
C PRO A 75 -11.59 10.88 1.07
N LEU A 76 -10.73 11.82 1.47
CA LEU A 76 -11.06 13.23 1.50
C LEU A 76 -10.72 13.86 0.15
N GLU A 77 -11.63 14.65 -0.41
CA GLU A 77 -11.49 15.25 -1.75
C GLU A 77 -10.19 16.05 -1.91
N GLU A 78 -9.81 16.78 -0.86
CA GLU A 78 -8.61 17.61 -0.81
C GLU A 78 -7.30 16.82 -0.77
N LEU A 79 -7.36 15.52 -0.45
CA LEU A 79 -6.19 14.63 -0.39
C LEU A 79 -6.05 13.74 -1.62
N ILE A 80 -7.02 13.77 -2.56
CA ILE A 80 -6.98 12.90 -3.74
C ILE A 80 -5.76 13.21 -4.60
N ASP A 81 -4.90 12.21 -4.77
CA ASP A 81 -3.69 12.27 -5.56
C ASP A 81 -3.69 11.23 -6.67
N ASN A 82 -3.89 11.71 -7.91
CA ASN A 82 -3.85 10.90 -9.11
C ASN A 82 -2.55 11.10 -9.92
N ALA A 83 -1.59 11.88 -9.40
CA ALA A 83 -0.31 12.09 -10.08
C ALA A 83 0.56 10.82 -10.07
N GLY A 84 1.40 10.64 -11.08
CA GLY A 84 2.32 9.51 -11.20
C GLY A 84 3.38 9.48 -10.10
N LEU A 85 4.20 8.43 -10.11
CA LEU A 85 5.39 8.36 -9.27
C LEU A 85 6.35 9.49 -9.63
N ALA A 86 7.08 10.02 -8.64
CA ALA A 86 8.21 10.90 -8.90
C ALA A 86 9.31 10.12 -9.62
N MET A 87 9.85 10.70 -10.68
CA MET A 87 10.85 10.05 -11.53
C MET A 87 12.23 10.73 -11.36
N PRO A 88 13.32 9.99 -11.47
CA PRO A 88 13.40 8.53 -11.69
C PRO A 88 12.95 7.74 -10.47
N VAL A 89 12.40 6.54 -10.67
CA VAL A 89 12.07 5.62 -9.57
C VAL A 89 13.29 4.73 -9.32
N ASP A 90 13.93 4.94 -8.19
CA ASP A 90 15.04 4.12 -7.73
C ASP A 90 14.65 3.47 -6.39
N ALA A 91 14.58 2.15 -6.39
CA ALA A 91 14.10 1.42 -5.22
C ALA A 91 15.24 1.14 -4.26
N GLU A 92 15.07 1.52 -2.99
CA GLU A 92 16.03 1.24 -1.93
C GLU A 92 16.13 -0.24 -1.62
N PHE A 93 14.98 -0.95 -1.62
CA PHE A 93 14.91 -2.38 -1.36
C PHE A 93 13.60 -3.00 -1.87
N ILE A 94 13.55 -4.32 -1.85
CA ILE A 94 12.34 -5.11 -2.09
C ILE A 94 11.69 -5.41 -0.74
N VAL A 95 10.40 -5.14 -0.62
CA VAL A 95 9.64 -5.38 0.61
C VAL A 95 9.38 -6.87 0.82
N GLY A 96 9.78 -7.40 1.98
CA GLY A 96 9.43 -8.73 2.44
C GLY A 96 8.20 -8.73 3.33
N THR A 97 8.30 -8.04 4.46
CA THR A 97 7.25 -7.98 5.48
C THR A 97 6.79 -6.55 5.71
N MET A 98 5.53 -6.39 6.11
CA MET A 98 4.96 -5.09 6.47
C MET A 98 4.25 -5.19 7.81
N SER A 99 4.30 -4.12 8.60
CA SER A 99 3.49 -3.96 9.80
C SER A 99 2.63 -2.70 9.74
N LEU A 100 1.49 -2.75 10.41
CA LEU A 100 0.56 -1.63 10.57
C LEU A 100 0.24 -1.43 12.04
N GLY A 101 0.30 -0.18 12.48
CA GLY A 101 -0.05 0.22 13.83
C GLY A 101 -0.91 1.47 13.86
N TRP A 102 -1.64 1.66 14.98
CA TRP A 102 -2.38 2.87 15.26
C TRP A 102 -1.88 3.49 16.57
N ASP A 103 -1.35 4.69 16.47
CA ASP A 103 -1.02 5.48 17.66
C ASP A 103 -2.29 6.18 18.16
N THR A 104 -2.84 5.68 19.26
CA THR A 104 -4.07 6.22 19.86
C THR A 104 -3.88 7.60 20.48
N GLN A 105 -2.66 7.98 20.87
CA GLN A 105 -2.37 9.28 21.47
C GLN A 105 -2.20 10.35 20.40
N ALA A 106 -1.42 10.04 19.38
CA ALA A 106 -1.19 10.95 18.25
C ALA A 106 -2.36 10.94 17.25
N GLY A 107 -3.17 9.88 17.19
CA GLY A 107 -4.21 9.70 16.18
C GLY A 107 -3.65 9.48 14.79
N LEU A 108 -2.57 8.72 14.69
CA LEU A 108 -1.82 8.49 13.45
C LEU A 108 -1.68 7.00 13.16
N LEU A 109 -1.67 6.67 11.89
CA LEU A 109 -1.41 5.31 11.38
C LEU A 109 0.08 5.19 11.05
N ILE A 110 0.70 4.11 11.51
CA ILE A 110 2.11 3.80 11.28
C ILE A 110 2.20 2.61 10.33
N VAL A 111 2.97 2.79 9.27
CA VAL A 111 3.32 1.74 8.30
C VAL A 111 4.81 1.50 8.41
N GLU A 112 5.22 0.25 8.53
CA GLU A 112 6.61 -0.15 8.45
C GLU A 112 6.77 -1.25 7.40
N CYS A 113 7.66 -1.03 6.43
CA CYS A 113 8.00 -1.99 5.39
C CYS A 113 9.44 -2.42 5.61
N PHE A 114 9.67 -3.72 5.73
CA PHE A 114 10.98 -4.31 5.98
C PHE A 114 11.53 -4.98 4.72
N GLU A 115 12.83 -4.86 4.51
CA GLU A 115 13.53 -5.47 3.39
C GLU A 115 13.36 -7.00 3.39
N LEU A 116 13.15 -7.56 2.20
CA LEU A 116 13.24 -8.99 1.94
C LEU A 116 14.71 -9.42 1.99
N THR A 117 15.09 -10.18 3.00
CA THR A 117 16.46 -10.67 3.13
C THR A 117 16.67 -11.96 2.31
N GLN A 118 17.91 -12.30 2.02
CA GLN A 118 18.23 -13.57 1.35
C GLN A 118 17.75 -14.77 2.15
N GLN A 119 17.81 -14.68 3.48
CA GLN A 119 17.37 -15.73 4.40
C GLN A 119 15.85 -15.93 4.32
N ASP A 120 15.07 -14.85 4.21
CA ASP A 120 13.61 -14.91 4.00
C ASP A 120 13.29 -15.58 2.66
N ALA A 121 14.00 -15.22 1.61
CA ALA A 121 13.81 -15.78 0.27
C ALA A 121 14.15 -17.29 0.21
N GLU A 122 15.17 -17.74 0.94
CA GLU A 122 15.58 -19.15 0.98
C GLU A 122 14.65 -19.99 1.87
N SER A 123 14.17 -19.44 2.98
CA SER A 123 13.27 -20.14 3.91
C SER A 123 11.81 -20.19 3.43
N GLY A 124 11.45 -19.32 2.48
CA GLY A 124 10.07 -19.15 2.00
C GLY A 124 9.13 -18.61 3.08
N THR A 125 9.68 -18.05 4.16
CA THR A 125 8.95 -17.49 5.27
C THR A 125 9.34 -16.02 5.41
N SER A 126 8.36 -15.13 5.38
CA SER A 126 8.59 -13.73 5.74
C SER A 126 9.05 -13.66 7.19
N GLY A 127 10.19 -13.02 7.43
CA GLY A 127 10.75 -12.89 8.79
C GLY A 127 9.79 -12.16 9.72
N ASP A 128 9.89 -12.45 11.01
CA ASP A 128 9.12 -11.75 12.04
C ASP A 128 9.54 -10.26 12.04
N PRO A 129 8.61 -9.30 11.90
CA PRO A 129 8.93 -7.88 11.98
C PRO A 129 9.50 -7.46 13.34
N ASP A 130 9.20 -8.22 14.41
CA ASP A 130 9.69 -7.97 15.77
C ASP A 130 11.03 -8.67 16.07
N ASP A 131 11.64 -9.37 15.10
CA ASP A 131 12.94 -10.00 15.27
C ASP A 131 14.08 -8.98 15.08
N ASP A 132 14.46 -8.33 16.18
CA ASP A 132 15.60 -7.41 16.29
C ASP A 132 16.97 -8.07 15.96
N SER A 133 17.03 -9.39 15.79
CA SER A 133 18.26 -10.11 15.49
C SER A 133 18.71 -9.97 14.03
N GLN A 134 17.81 -9.54 13.13
CA GLN A 134 18.12 -9.34 11.73
C GLN A 134 18.25 -7.84 11.40
N GLU A 135 19.47 -7.42 11.08
CA GLU A 135 19.72 -6.09 10.55
C GLU A 135 19.13 -5.99 9.13
N ARG A 136 17.94 -5.36 8.97
CA ARG A 136 17.28 -5.17 7.67
C ARG A 136 16.90 -3.70 7.46
N ARG A 137 16.99 -3.23 6.21
CA ARG A 137 16.52 -1.90 5.85
C ARG A 137 15.02 -1.79 6.08
N SER A 138 14.54 -0.63 6.48
CA SER A 138 13.12 -0.41 6.66
C SER A 138 12.69 0.98 6.19
N LEU A 139 11.44 1.06 5.73
CA LEU A 139 10.74 2.30 5.45
C LEU A 139 9.61 2.44 6.48
N LYS A 140 9.68 3.50 7.29
CA LYS A 140 8.66 3.85 8.28
C LYS A 140 7.94 5.12 7.87
N VAL A 141 6.63 5.03 7.77
CA VAL A 141 5.78 6.15 7.36
C VAL A 141 4.67 6.34 8.38
N THR A 142 4.44 7.59 8.79
CA THR A 142 3.37 7.93 9.72
C THR A 142 2.36 8.82 9.02
N LEU A 143 1.10 8.39 8.99
CA LEU A 143 0.02 8.99 8.20
C LEU A 143 -1.12 9.48 9.06
N THR A 144 -1.77 10.54 8.63
CA THR A 144 -3.11 10.86 9.11
C THR A 144 -4.12 9.83 8.59
N ALA A 145 -5.26 9.72 9.27
CA ALA A 145 -6.34 8.83 8.80
C ALA A 145 -6.83 9.19 7.38
N GLY A 146 -6.85 10.48 7.03
CA GLY A 146 -7.19 10.93 5.68
C GLY A 146 -6.20 10.48 4.62
N GLN A 147 -4.90 10.61 4.89
CA GLN A 147 -3.85 10.13 3.99
C GLN A 147 -3.90 8.61 3.81
N ALA A 148 -4.18 7.86 4.87
CA ALA A 148 -4.31 6.41 4.80
C ALA A 148 -5.53 5.98 3.96
N ARG A 149 -6.68 6.68 4.07
CA ARG A 149 -7.84 6.45 3.19
C ARG A 149 -7.53 6.73 1.73
N GLU A 150 -6.80 7.82 1.45
CA GLU A 150 -6.40 8.12 0.08
C GLU A 150 -5.42 7.08 -0.47
N PHE A 151 -4.47 6.63 0.35
CA PHE A 151 -3.58 5.54 -0.04
C PHE A 151 -4.37 4.27 -0.40
N ALA A 152 -5.33 3.86 0.42
CA ALA A 152 -6.16 2.68 0.18
C ALA A 152 -6.94 2.79 -1.14
N ARG A 153 -7.60 3.95 -1.38
CA ARG A 153 -8.28 4.23 -2.66
C ARG A 153 -7.34 4.10 -3.85
N ARG A 154 -6.14 4.69 -3.73
CA ARG A 154 -5.15 4.66 -4.80
C ARG A 154 -4.58 3.27 -5.02
N ALA A 155 -4.30 2.52 -3.96
CA ALA A 155 -3.84 1.13 -4.03
C ALA A 155 -4.82 0.28 -4.84
N ASP A 156 -6.12 0.37 -4.54
CA ASP A 156 -7.17 -0.31 -5.31
C ASP A 156 -7.15 0.09 -6.79
N GLN A 157 -7.06 1.39 -7.10
CA GLN A 157 -6.96 1.85 -8.48
C GLN A 157 -5.74 1.29 -9.21
N VAL A 158 -4.57 1.31 -8.59
CA VAL A 158 -3.30 0.86 -9.19
C VAL A 158 -3.30 -0.64 -9.42
N VAL A 159 -3.82 -1.40 -8.47
CA VAL A 159 -3.96 -2.87 -8.55
C VAL A 159 -4.93 -3.26 -9.66
N ASN A 160 -6.04 -2.55 -9.79
CA ASN A 160 -7.08 -2.81 -10.79
C ASN A 160 -6.82 -2.15 -12.14
N ALA A 161 -5.91 -1.18 -12.23
CA ALA A 161 -5.52 -0.56 -13.48
C ALA A 161 -4.94 -1.60 -14.44
N GLY A 162 -5.56 -1.76 -15.63
CA GLY A 162 -5.14 -2.71 -16.65
C GLY A 162 -5.94 -4.01 -16.69
N ARG A 163 -6.94 -4.18 -15.82
CA ARG A 163 -8.04 -5.09 -16.09
C ARG A 163 -8.96 -4.42 -17.11
N SER A 164 -9.30 -5.12 -18.21
CA SER A 164 -10.32 -4.63 -19.12
C SER A 164 -11.68 -4.69 -18.42
N ASP A 165 -12.50 -3.68 -18.63
CA ASP A 165 -13.86 -3.70 -18.11
C ASP A 165 -14.72 -4.73 -18.85
N CYS A 166 -15.59 -5.41 -18.12
CA CYS A 166 -16.59 -6.28 -18.72
C CYS A 166 -17.52 -5.50 -19.63
N PRO A 167 -17.68 -5.89 -20.90
CA PRO A 167 -18.54 -5.15 -21.85
C PRO A 167 -20.02 -5.15 -21.46
N PHE A 168 -20.43 -6.00 -20.50
CA PHE A 168 -21.84 -6.13 -20.08
C PHE A 168 -22.14 -5.40 -18.76
N CYS A 169 -21.23 -5.44 -17.77
CA CYS A 169 -21.49 -4.87 -16.45
C CYS A 169 -20.52 -3.74 -16.06
N ALA A 170 -19.52 -3.46 -16.89
CA ALA A 170 -18.46 -2.47 -16.65
C ALA A 170 -17.63 -2.71 -15.37
N LEU A 171 -17.72 -3.88 -14.78
CA LEU A 171 -16.84 -4.29 -13.69
C LEU A 171 -15.51 -4.82 -14.25
N PRO A 172 -14.39 -4.65 -13.54
CA PRO A 172 -13.11 -5.18 -13.98
C PRO A 172 -13.17 -6.69 -14.20
N LEU A 173 -12.60 -7.15 -15.32
CA LEU A 173 -12.47 -8.58 -15.64
C LEU A 173 -11.28 -9.17 -14.90
N ASP A 174 -11.51 -10.23 -14.12
CA ASP A 174 -10.42 -11.03 -13.62
C ASP A 174 -9.76 -11.86 -14.73
N PRO A 175 -8.45 -12.12 -14.67
CA PRO A 175 -7.78 -12.98 -15.66
C PRO A 175 -8.40 -14.38 -15.79
N ALA A 176 -9.00 -14.88 -14.68
CA ALA A 176 -9.76 -16.14 -14.64
C ALA A 176 -11.22 -16.00 -15.12
N GLY A 177 -11.63 -14.79 -15.54
CA GLY A 177 -13.02 -14.45 -15.84
C GLY A 177 -13.80 -14.04 -14.59
N HIS A 178 -14.98 -13.44 -14.77
CA HIS A 178 -15.89 -13.13 -13.67
C HIS A 178 -17.30 -13.60 -13.97
N MET A 179 -18.06 -13.94 -12.93
CA MET A 179 -19.49 -14.16 -13.06
C MET A 179 -20.21 -12.83 -13.26
N CYS A 180 -20.53 -12.51 -14.51
CA CYS A 180 -21.17 -11.26 -14.84
C CYS A 180 -22.63 -11.23 -14.35
N PRO A 181 -23.03 -10.27 -13.48
CA PRO A 181 -24.43 -10.17 -13.03
C PRO A 181 -25.43 -9.90 -14.17
N ARG A 182 -24.94 -9.33 -15.29
CA ARG A 182 -25.75 -9.01 -16.47
C ARG A 182 -25.70 -10.06 -17.58
N ALA A 183 -24.73 -11.00 -17.53
CA ALA A 183 -24.61 -12.06 -18.54
C ALA A 183 -25.36 -13.34 -18.19
N ASN A 184 -26.03 -13.42 -17.05
CA ASN A 184 -26.95 -14.46 -16.58
C ASN A 184 -26.70 -15.86 -17.21
N GLY A 185 -25.51 -16.41 -17.02
CA GLY A 185 -25.27 -17.82 -17.30
C GLY A 185 -25.11 -18.24 -18.76
N ILE A 186 -24.89 -17.31 -19.68
CA ILE A 186 -24.52 -17.68 -21.04
C ILE A 186 -22.99 -17.78 -21.11
N ALA A 187 -22.49 -18.99 -20.89
CA ALA A 187 -21.13 -19.33 -21.28
C ALA A 187 -21.02 -19.28 -22.80
N ARG A 188 -20.15 -18.46 -23.32
CA ARG A 188 -19.66 -18.52 -24.69
C ARG A 188 -18.18 -18.71 -24.69
#